data_e29814162db1ee010a79e0e0b13ec509
#
_entry.id   e29814162db1ee010a79e0e0b13ec509
#
_cell.length_a   1.000
_cell.length_b   1.000
_cell.length_c   1.000
_cell.angle_alpha   90.00
_cell.angle_beta   90.00
_cell.angle_gamma   90.00
#
_symmetry.space_group_name_H-M   'P 1'
#
loop_
_entity.id
_entity.type
_entity.pdbx_description
1 polymer ?
#
loop_
_entity_poly.entity_id
_entity_poly.type
_entity_poly.pdbx_seq_one_letter_code
_entity_poly.pdbx_strand_id
1 'polypeptide(L)'
;MPADIDPYAAVFLANMETAVNFLLDASPKVGERVLIVGQGIVGLLTSGLLAQFPLAGLFAVESIADRQRRAEQIGVNRVFDINQPDELAELHNILRPNEQYGGADLIIEVSGSPEALNLAVDLCGYAGRILVGSWYGTKRAAINLGERFHRNRIQIVSSQVSSIAPENSGRWDPGRRFEVAWEMIRRCQPEQFISHRFSLPSAGQAYELLDKNAGEALQVVFDYGR
;
A
#
# COMPACT_ATOMS: atom_id res chain seq x y z
N MET A 1 11.24 10.00 20.03
CA MET A 1 9.79 10.17 19.74
C MET A 1 9.42 11.60 20.11
N PRO A 2 8.74 12.36 19.24
CA PRO A 2 8.19 13.66 19.58
C PRO A 2 7.24 13.58 20.78
N ALA A 3 7.25 14.62 21.65
CA ALA A 3 6.49 14.59 22.90
C ALA A 3 4.95 14.71 22.72
N ASP A 4 4.54 15.19 21.55
CA ASP A 4 3.15 15.41 21.18
C ASP A 4 2.51 14.21 20.44
N ILE A 5 3.24 13.11 20.24
CA ILE A 5 2.74 11.92 19.55
C ILE A 5 2.39 10.85 20.60
N ASP A 6 1.15 10.32 20.46
CA ASP A 6 0.71 9.19 21.26
C ASP A 6 1.60 7.96 21.03
N PRO A 7 2.03 7.23 22.08
CA PRO A 7 2.83 6.02 21.94
C PRO A 7 2.23 4.98 20.99
N TYR A 8 0.91 4.83 20.98
CA TYR A 8 0.24 3.91 20.05
C TYR A 8 0.27 4.38 18.59
N ALA A 9 0.30 5.68 18.34
CA ALA A 9 0.55 6.21 17.00
C ALA A 9 2.02 6.03 16.61
N ALA A 10 2.95 6.17 17.56
CA ALA A 10 4.39 6.06 17.33
C ALA A 10 4.84 4.66 16.86
N VAL A 11 4.12 3.59 17.19
CA VAL A 11 4.46 2.23 16.74
C VAL A 11 4.42 2.08 15.22
N PHE A 12 3.72 2.98 14.54
CA PHE A 12 3.60 2.96 13.08
C PHE A 12 4.76 3.63 12.35
N LEU A 13 5.76 4.18 13.05
CA LEU A 13 6.83 4.95 12.42
C LEU A 13 7.49 4.21 11.26
N ALA A 14 7.89 2.95 11.46
CA ALA A 14 8.56 2.17 10.41
C ALA A 14 7.65 1.91 9.19
N ASN A 15 6.36 1.65 9.43
CA ASN A 15 5.38 1.45 8.37
C ASN A 15 5.05 2.75 7.66
N MET A 16 4.96 3.87 8.40
CA MET A 16 4.73 5.19 7.82
C MET A 16 5.94 5.67 7.02
N GLU A 17 7.16 5.42 7.50
CA GLU A 17 8.37 5.69 6.73
C GLU A 17 8.37 4.94 5.40
N THR A 18 7.96 3.68 5.41
CA THR A 18 7.80 2.86 4.19
C THR A 18 6.75 3.47 3.25
N ALA A 19 5.60 3.88 3.77
CA ALA A 19 4.56 4.52 2.96
C ALA A 19 5.04 5.84 2.35
N VAL A 20 5.77 6.68 3.12
CA VAL A 20 6.38 7.91 2.60
C VAL A 20 7.40 7.58 1.50
N ASN A 21 8.23 6.55 1.70
CA ASN A 21 9.19 6.12 0.69
C ASN A 21 8.51 5.68 -0.61
N PHE A 22 7.37 4.98 -0.53
CA PHE A 22 6.59 4.60 -1.72
C PHE A 22 6.13 5.82 -2.50
N LEU A 23 5.69 6.88 -1.85
CA LEU A 23 5.29 8.10 -2.55
C LEU A 23 6.49 8.82 -3.19
N LEU A 24 7.65 8.80 -2.54
CA LEU A 24 8.87 9.36 -3.13
C LEU A 24 9.28 8.59 -4.39
N ASP A 25 9.28 7.27 -4.34
CA ASP A 25 9.69 6.42 -5.47
C ASP A 25 8.63 6.38 -6.58
N ALA A 26 7.34 6.37 -6.22
CA ALA A 26 6.23 6.35 -7.17
C ALA A 26 6.01 7.69 -7.87
N SER A 27 6.36 8.81 -7.20
CA SER A 27 6.17 10.17 -7.74
C SER A 27 4.78 10.39 -8.35
N PRO A 28 3.68 10.26 -7.56
CA PRO A 28 2.32 10.40 -8.07
C PRO A 28 2.09 11.80 -8.65
N LYS A 29 1.30 11.89 -9.72
CA LYS A 29 1.03 13.14 -10.43
C LYS A 29 -0.43 13.55 -10.30
N VAL A 30 -0.67 14.85 -10.40
CA VAL A 30 -2.02 15.42 -10.45
C VAL A 30 -2.84 14.77 -11.57
N GLY A 31 -4.05 14.31 -11.24
CA GLY A 31 -4.98 13.73 -12.21
C GLY A 31 -4.73 12.26 -12.57
N GLU A 32 -3.76 11.58 -11.94
CA GLU A 32 -3.57 10.14 -12.15
C GLU A 32 -4.69 9.30 -11.52
N ARG A 33 -4.98 8.16 -12.14
CA ARG A 33 -5.74 7.06 -11.53
C ARG A 33 -4.74 6.11 -10.88
N VAL A 34 -4.86 5.97 -9.56
CA VAL A 34 -3.96 5.14 -8.76
C VAL A 34 -4.69 3.92 -8.24
N LEU A 35 -4.07 2.75 -8.35
CA LEU A 35 -4.56 1.50 -7.79
C LEU A 35 -3.57 0.98 -6.75
N ILE A 36 -4.06 0.60 -5.57
CA ILE A 36 -3.26 -0.08 -4.55
C ILE A 36 -3.72 -1.53 -4.44
N VAL A 37 -2.80 -2.47 -4.59
CA VAL A 37 -3.06 -3.90 -4.48
C VAL A 37 -2.61 -4.39 -3.12
N GLY A 38 -3.60 -4.66 -2.24
CA GLY A 38 -3.40 -5.02 -0.83
C GLY A 38 -3.62 -3.85 0.13
N GLN A 39 -4.48 -4.06 1.12
CA GLN A 39 -4.81 -3.10 2.18
C GLN A 39 -4.43 -3.63 3.56
N GLY A 40 -3.28 -4.29 3.67
CA GLY A 40 -2.59 -4.47 4.94
C GLY A 40 -2.17 -3.11 5.52
N ILE A 41 -1.50 -3.10 6.68
CA ILE A 41 -1.18 -1.84 7.36
C ILE A 41 -0.39 -0.86 6.49
N VAL A 42 0.59 -1.31 5.71
CA VAL A 42 1.37 -0.45 4.82
C VAL A 42 0.51 0.06 3.66
N GLY A 43 -0.37 -0.80 3.12
CA GLY A 43 -1.34 -0.41 2.08
C GLY A 43 -2.29 0.69 2.56
N LEU A 44 -2.87 0.54 3.75
CA LEU A 44 -3.76 1.56 4.36
C LEU A 44 -3.03 2.89 4.62
N LEU A 45 -1.81 2.85 5.16
CA LEU A 45 -1.03 4.07 5.35
C LEU A 45 -0.71 4.76 4.02
N THR A 46 -0.32 3.99 3.01
CA THR A 46 -0.08 4.50 1.65
C THR A 46 -1.35 5.09 1.04
N SER A 47 -2.49 4.42 1.21
CA SER A 47 -3.81 4.91 0.78
C SER A 47 -4.17 6.23 1.46
N GLY A 48 -3.96 6.34 2.78
CA GLY A 48 -4.24 7.56 3.54
C GLY A 48 -3.38 8.75 3.09
N LEU A 49 -2.13 8.52 2.70
CA LEU A 49 -1.28 9.55 2.11
C LEU A 49 -1.77 9.95 0.72
N LEU A 50 -2.10 8.98 -0.14
CA LEU A 50 -2.56 9.23 -1.52
C LEU A 50 -3.94 9.87 -1.59
N ALA A 51 -4.82 9.62 -0.62
CA ALA A 51 -6.13 10.27 -0.53
C ALA A 51 -6.02 11.80 -0.37
N GLN A 52 -4.85 12.32 0.04
CA GLN A 52 -4.58 13.75 0.14
C GLN A 52 -4.00 14.36 -1.15
N PHE A 53 -3.75 13.53 -2.17
CA PHE A 53 -3.29 14.01 -3.48
C PHE A 53 -4.47 14.33 -4.39
N PRO A 54 -4.32 15.30 -5.31
CA PRO A 54 -5.35 15.63 -6.29
C PRO A 54 -5.36 14.60 -7.44
N LEU A 55 -5.74 13.37 -7.11
CA LEU A 55 -5.86 12.25 -8.06
C LEU A 55 -7.19 12.33 -8.82
N ALA A 56 -7.25 11.75 -10.03
CA ALA A 56 -8.51 11.50 -10.73
C ALA A 56 -9.31 10.36 -10.09
N GLY A 57 -8.64 9.45 -9.42
CA GLY A 57 -9.24 8.39 -8.64
C GLY A 57 -8.19 7.57 -7.89
N LEU A 58 -8.54 7.18 -6.66
CA LEU A 58 -7.78 6.27 -5.82
C LEU A 58 -8.60 5.01 -5.59
N PHE A 59 -8.12 3.89 -6.08
CA PHE A 59 -8.77 2.59 -6.00
C PHE A 59 -7.90 1.60 -5.27
N ALA A 60 -8.52 0.54 -4.74
CA ALA A 60 -7.77 -0.54 -4.13
C ALA A 60 -8.38 -1.91 -4.44
N VAL A 61 -7.56 -2.96 -4.32
CA VAL A 61 -7.97 -4.36 -4.33
C VAL A 61 -7.60 -4.99 -2.99
N GLU A 62 -8.57 -5.60 -2.33
CA GLU A 62 -8.40 -6.28 -1.04
C GLU A 62 -9.46 -7.36 -0.88
N SER A 63 -9.12 -8.50 -0.28
CA SER A 63 -10.04 -9.63 -0.06
C SER A 63 -10.73 -9.61 1.30
N ILE A 64 -10.21 -8.87 2.27
CA ILE A 64 -10.69 -8.86 3.65
C ILE A 64 -11.63 -7.68 3.88
N ALA A 65 -12.91 -7.97 4.12
CA ALA A 65 -13.97 -6.96 4.21
C ALA A 65 -13.70 -5.85 5.26
N ASP A 66 -13.07 -6.17 6.40
CA ASP A 66 -12.71 -5.14 7.39
C ASP A 66 -11.68 -4.14 6.84
N ARG A 67 -10.69 -4.63 6.11
CA ARG A 67 -9.65 -3.80 5.47
C ARG A 67 -10.23 -2.95 4.34
N GLN A 68 -11.17 -3.49 3.57
CA GLN A 68 -11.91 -2.75 2.53
C GLN A 68 -12.62 -1.54 3.15
N ARG A 69 -13.44 -1.76 4.20
CA ARG A 69 -14.15 -0.67 4.90
C ARG A 69 -13.20 0.40 5.43
N ARG A 70 -12.09 0.00 6.04
CA ARG A 70 -11.08 0.95 6.55
C ARG A 70 -10.44 1.77 5.43
N ALA A 71 -10.15 1.15 4.29
CA ALA A 71 -9.60 1.86 3.14
C ALA A 71 -10.57 2.91 2.60
N GLU A 72 -11.86 2.60 2.50
CA GLU A 72 -12.89 3.57 2.09
C GLU A 72 -13.03 4.71 3.11
N GLN A 73 -12.99 4.41 4.42
CA GLN A 73 -13.07 5.41 5.48
C GLN A 73 -11.92 6.43 5.46
N ILE A 74 -10.74 6.04 5.00
CA ILE A 74 -9.59 6.94 4.88
C ILE A 74 -9.48 7.64 3.54
N GLY A 75 -10.47 7.47 2.65
CA GLY A 75 -10.58 8.24 1.41
C GLY A 75 -10.23 7.50 0.12
N VAL A 76 -10.11 6.17 0.14
CA VAL A 76 -10.11 5.37 -1.10
C VAL A 76 -11.49 5.49 -1.73
N ASN A 77 -11.56 5.84 -3.01
CA ASN A 77 -12.85 6.08 -3.69
C ASN A 77 -13.68 4.80 -3.78
N ARG A 78 -13.04 3.66 -4.00
CA ARG A 78 -13.66 2.35 -3.97
C ARG A 78 -12.62 1.25 -3.80
N VAL A 79 -12.99 0.20 -3.07
CA VAL A 79 -12.20 -1.03 -2.91
C VAL A 79 -12.94 -2.19 -3.56
N PHE A 80 -12.21 -3.05 -4.24
CA PHE A 80 -12.72 -4.19 -5.00
C PHE A 80 -12.21 -5.49 -4.38
N ASP A 81 -13.10 -6.46 -4.21
CA ASP A 81 -12.71 -7.81 -3.77
C ASP A 81 -12.17 -8.61 -4.95
N ILE A 82 -10.89 -9.01 -4.85
CA ILE A 82 -10.23 -9.83 -5.86
C ILE A 82 -10.93 -11.19 -6.09
N ASN A 83 -11.69 -11.68 -5.11
CA ASN A 83 -12.40 -12.94 -5.19
C ASN A 83 -13.78 -12.81 -5.88
N GLN A 84 -14.19 -11.59 -6.25
CA GLN A 84 -15.46 -11.31 -6.91
C GLN A 84 -15.22 -10.93 -8.39
N PRO A 85 -15.50 -11.85 -9.34
CA PRO A 85 -15.24 -11.58 -10.76
C PRO A 85 -15.99 -10.34 -11.30
N ASP A 86 -17.21 -10.09 -10.82
CA ASP A 86 -17.98 -8.93 -11.24
C ASP A 86 -17.38 -7.61 -10.78
N GLU A 87 -16.80 -7.58 -9.57
CA GLU A 87 -16.10 -6.40 -9.07
C GLU A 87 -14.80 -6.13 -9.84
N LEU A 88 -14.06 -7.18 -10.19
CA LEU A 88 -12.88 -7.05 -11.04
C LEU A 88 -13.25 -6.55 -12.44
N ALA A 89 -14.35 -7.04 -13.02
CA ALA A 89 -14.84 -6.55 -14.31
C ALA A 89 -15.22 -5.07 -14.23
N GLU A 90 -15.85 -4.64 -13.13
CA GLU A 90 -16.16 -3.24 -12.89
C GLU A 90 -14.90 -2.38 -12.74
N LEU A 91 -13.89 -2.85 -11.98
CA LEU A 91 -12.59 -2.17 -11.87
C LEU A 91 -11.93 -1.99 -13.24
N HIS A 92 -11.95 -3.02 -14.08
CA HIS A 92 -11.48 -2.94 -15.46
C HIS A 92 -12.20 -1.84 -16.24
N ASN A 93 -13.52 -1.75 -16.13
CA ASN A 93 -14.32 -0.73 -16.83
C ASN A 93 -14.00 0.69 -16.35
N ILE A 94 -13.81 0.88 -15.05
CA ILE A 94 -13.45 2.18 -14.47
C ILE A 94 -12.04 2.62 -14.90
N LEU A 95 -11.09 1.70 -14.91
CA LEU A 95 -9.71 2.01 -15.24
C LEU A 95 -9.47 2.12 -16.77
N ARG A 96 -10.32 1.48 -17.58
CA ARG A 96 -10.17 1.40 -19.05
C ARG A 96 -11.32 2.04 -19.81
N PRO A 97 -11.64 3.31 -19.57
CA PRO A 97 -12.69 3.99 -20.35
C PRO A 97 -12.34 4.13 -21.83
N ASN A 98 -11.07 3.90 -22.19
CA ASN A 98 -10.57 3.87 -23.56
C ASN A 98 -9.63 2.67 -23.71
N GLU A 99 -10.08 1.62 -24.42
CA GLU A 99 -9.41 0.32 -24.50
C GLU A 99 -7.95 0.38 -24.98
N GLN A 100 -7.59 1.33 -25.83
CA GLN A 100 -6.26 1.40 -26.42
C GLN A 100 -5.17 1.79 -25.39
N TYR A 101 -5.47 2.73 -24.49
CA TYR A 101 -4.49 3.28 -23.54
C TYR A 101 -4.96 3.17 -22.09
N GLY A 102 -6.16 2.63 -21.87
CA GLY A 102 -6.81 2.57 -20.57
C GLY A 102 -6.06 1.69 -19.55
N GLY A 103 -6.19 2.05 -18.28
CA GLY A 103 -5.61 1.39 -17.14
C GLY A 103 -5.27 2.41 -16.06
N ALA A 104 -4.75 1.92 -14.93
CA ALA A 104 -4.18 2.77 -13.90
C ALA A 104 -2.86 3.40 -14.37
N ASP A 105 -2.64 4.66 -14.06
CA ASP A 105 -1.40 5.37 -14.33
C ASP A 105 -0.27 4.92 -13.38
N LEU A 106 -0.65 4.62 -12.15
CA LEU A 106 0.22 4.13 -11.10
C LEU A 106 -0.46 2.99 -10.36
N ILE A 107 0.27 1.88 -10.18
CA ILE A 107 -0.14 0.79 -9.30
C ILE A 107 0.91 0.62 -8.22
N ILE A 108 0.48 0.50 -6.96
CA ILE A 108 1.35 0.17 -5.84
C ILE A 108 0.99 -1.23 -5.35
N GLU A 109 1.90 -2.17 -5.53
CA GLU A 109 1.73 -3.57 -5.15
C GLU A 109 2.34 -3.81 -3.76
N VAL A 110 1.48 -4.10 -2.79
CA VAL A 110 1.83 -4.31 -1.36
C VAL A 110 1.05 -5.48 -0.74
N SER A 111 0.60 -6.42 -1.58
CA SER A 111 -0.18 -7.58 -1.13
C SER A 111 0.65 -8.68 -0.47
N GLY A 112 1.95 -8.72 -0.73
CA GLY A 112 2.83 -9.82 -0.32
C GLY A 112 2.66 -11.10 -1.15
N SER A 113 1.86 -11.08 -2.24
CA SER A 113 1.69 -12.18 -3.20
C SER A 113 2.33 -11.82 -4.54
N PRO A 114 3.35 -12.55 -5.00
CA PRO A 114 3.96 -12.27 -6.30
C PRO A 114 3.00 -12.49 -7.48
N GLU A 115 1.96 -13.30 -7.33
CA GLU A 115 0.91 -13.51 -8.33
C GLU A 115 0.12 -12.23 -8.63
N ALA A 116 0.02 -11.33 -7.65
CA ALA A 116 -0.65 -10.03 -7.80
C ALA A 116 0.00 -9.13 -8.86
N LEU A 117 1.26 -9.38 -9.23
CA LEU A 117 1.91 -8.68 -10.33
C LEU A 117 1.25 -8.93 -11.68
N ASN A 118 0.65 -10.10 -11.91
CA ASN A 118 -0.10 -10.37 -13.15
C ASN A 118 -1.34 -9.46 -13.22
N LEU A 119 -2.08 -9.34 -12.11
CA LEU A 119 -3.21 -8.42 -12.01
C LEU A 119 -2.75 -6.96 -12.21
N ALA A 120 -1.64 -6.58 -11.59
CA ALA A 120 -1.09 -5.24 -11.75
C ALA A 120 -0.71 -4.94 -13.21
N VAL A 121 -0.04 -5.87 -13.90
CA VAL A 121 0.29 -5.73 -15.32
C VAL A 121 -0.98 -5.61 -16.18
N ASP A 122 -2.00 -6.41 -15.87
CA ASP A 122 -3.25 -6.38 -16.63
C ASP A 122 -4.04 -5.08 -16.43
N LEU A 123 -4.06 -4.52 -15.24
CA LEU A 123 -4.77 -3.27 -14.91
C LEU A 123 -3.97 -2.00 -15.21
N CYS A 124 -2.66 -2.10 -15.48
CA CYS A 124 -1.81 -0.95 -15.76
C CYS A 124 -2.06 -0.36 -17.15
N GLY A 125 -2.13 0.95 -17.24
CA GLY A 125 -2.32 1.71 -18.46
C GLY A 125 -1.06 1.82 -19.34
N TYR A 126 -1.19 2.49 -20.47
CA TYR A 126 -0.07 2.76 -21.37
C TYR A 126 0.95 3.68 -20.70
N ALA A 127 2.22 3.27 -20.73
CA ALA A 127 3.34 3.92 -20.06
C ALA A 127 3.14 4.08 -18.52
N GLY A 128 2.22 3.28 -17.94
CA GLY A 128 1.96 3.27 -16.52
C GLY A 128 3.10 2.66 -15.71
N ARG A 129 3.09 2.89 -14.41
CA ARG A 129 4.11 2.47 -13.47
C ARG A 129 3.53 1.50 -12.45
N ILE A 130 4.23 0.40 -12.20
CA ILE A 130 3.95 -0.53 -11.10
C ILE A 130 5.09 -0.41 -10.10
N LEU A 131 4.80 0.14 -8.92
CA LEU A 131 5.72 0.17 -7.80
C LEU A 131 5.54 -1.08 -6.96
N VAL A 132 6.57 -1.91 -6.87
CA VAL A 132 6.58 -3.11 -6.05
C VAL A 132 7.14 -2.76 -4.68
N GLY A 133 6.25 -2.69 -3.68
CA GLY A 133 6.58 -2.50 -2.27
C GLY A 133 6.59 -3.79 -1.47
N SER A 134 6.05 -4.87 -2.01
CA SER A 134 6.05 -6.19 -1.38
C SER A 134 7.43 -6.81 -1.33
N TRP A 135 7.77 -7.38 -0.19
CA TRP A 135 8.88 -8.30 -0.08
C TRP A 135 8.37 -9.75 -0.17
N TYR A 136 8.64 -10.39 -1.29
CA TYR A 136 8.14 -11.75 -1.54
C TYR A 136 8.96 -12.86 -0.86
N GLY A 137 10.16 -12.55 -0.37
CA GLY A 137 11.05 -13.54 0.23
C GLY A 137 11.44 -14.65 -0.76
N THR A 138 11.08 -15.89 -0.44
CA THR A 138 11.35 -17.07 -1.30
C THR A 138 10.19 -17.42 -2.24
N LYS A 139 9.07 -16.70 -2.17
CA LYS A 139 7.90 -16.94 -3.03
C LYS A 139 8.24 -16.64 -4.49
N ARG A 140 7.65 -17.42 -5.40
CA ARG A 140 7.86 -17.29 -6.84
C ARG A 140 6.52 -17.37 -7.56
N ALA A 141 6.38 -16.61 -8.66
CA ALA A 141 5.25 -16.68 -9.56
C ALA A 141 5.72 -16.58 -11.02
N ALA A 142 4.94 -17.13 -11.94
CA ALA A 142 5.10 -16.89 -13.35
C ALA A 142 4.43 -15.55 -13.70
N ILE A 143 5.19 -14.60 -14.22
CA ILE A 143 4.69 -13.27 -14.60
C ILE A 143 4.61 -13.17 -16.13
N ASN A 144 3.44 -12.77 -16.64
CA ASN A 144 3.22 -12.57 -18.08
C ASN A 144 3.77 -11.21 -18.52
N LEU A 145 4.97 -11.21 -19.08
CA LEU A 145 5.62 -10.02 -19.64
C LEU A 145 5.54 -9.94 -21.17
N GLY A 146 4.88 -10.90 -21.83
CA GLY A 146 4.89 -11.04 -23.28
C GLY A 146 3.94 -10.14 -24.04
N GLU A 147 2.77 -9.82 -23.47
CA GLU A 147 1.72 -9.09 -24.19
C GLU A 147 1.58 -7.65 -23.72
N ARG A 148 0.72 -7.42 -22.72
CA ARG A 148 0.35 -6.09 -22.28
C ARG A 148 1.52 -5.32 -21.70
N PHE A 149 2.37 -5.96 -20.90
CA PHE A 149 3.57 -5.33 -20.35
C PHE A 149 4.42 -4.69 -21.46
N HIS A 150 4.75 -5.49 -22.48
CA HIS A 150 5.60 -5.03 -23.58
C HIS A 150 4.91 -3.97 -24.46
N ARG A 151 3.67 -4.25 -24.91
CA ARG A 151 2.93 -3.36 -25.81
C ARG A 151 2.60 -2.01 -25.20
N ASN A 152 2.29 -1.99 -23.91
CA ASN A 152 1.92 -0.77 -23.20
C ASN A 152 3.13 -0.06 -22.55
N ARG A 153 4.36 -0.51 -22.76
CA ARG A 153 5.58 0.12 -22.20
C ARG A 153 5.51 0.29 -20.69
N ILE A 154 4.92 -0.68 -19.98
CA ILE A 154 4.75 -0.66 -18.54
C ILE A 154 6.12 -0.70 -17.87
N GLN A 155 6.28 0.08 -16.79
CA GLN A 155 7.47 0.07 -15.95
C GLN A 155 7.16 -0.67 -14.66
N ILE A 156 8.04 -1.60 -14.25
CA ILE A 156 7.99 -2.25 -12.94
C ILE A 156 9.23 -1.79 -12.18
N VAL A 157 9.01 -1.14 -11.04
CA VAL A 157 10.05 -0.54 -10.22
C VAL A 157 9.94 -1.10 -8.80
N SER A 158 11.05 -1.52 -8.21
CA SER A 158 11.08 -1.90 -6.80
C SER A 158 11.27 -0.66 -5.91
N SER A 159 10.58 -0.63 -4.77
CA SER A 159 10.80 0.36 -3.73
C SER A 159 11.45 -0.28 -2.51
N GLN A 160 12.50 0.34 -2.00
CA GLN A 160 13.28 -0.20 -0.87
C GLN A 160 13.59 0.92 0.14
N VAL A 161 12.97 0.83 1.33
CA VAL A 161 13.04 1.85 2.37
C VAL A 161 14.43 2.04 2.99
N SER A 162 15.35 1.05 2.87
CA SER A 162 16.71 1.19 3.44
C SER A 162 17.57 2.26 2.77
N SER A 163 17.19 2.72 1.58
CA SER A 163 17.92 3.72 0.82
C SER A 163 16.99 4.77 0.23
N ILE A 164 17.53 5.93 -0.07
CA ILE A 164 16.85 6.95 -0.88
C ILE A 164 17.17 6.66 -2.34
N ALA A 165 16.16 6.63 -3.19
CA ALA A 165 16.35 6.45 -4.62
C ALA A 165 17.29 7.54 -5.20
N PRO A 166 18.17 7.19 -6.16
CA PRO A 166 19.17 8.12 -6.69
C PRO A 166 18.58 9.44 -7.19
N GLU A 167 17.43 9.42 -7.84
CA GLU A 167 16.72 10.60 -8.34
C GLU A 167 16.24 11.54 -7.23
N ASN A 168 16.08 11.05 -6.02
CA ASN A 168 15.66 11.81 -4.85
C ASN A 168 16.83 12.26 -3.96
N SER A 169 18.02 11.63 -4.07
CA SER A 169 19.15 11.79 -3.15
C SER A 169 19.72 13.22 -3.07
N GLY A 170 19.46 14.05 -4.08
CA GLY A 170 19.89 15.46 -4.05
C GLY A 170 19.06 16.35 -3.10
N ARG A 171 17.91 15.91 -2.65
CA ARG A 171 16.99 16.69 -1.80
C ARG A 171 16.48 15.92 -0.58
N TRP A 172 16.62 14.60 -0.57
CA TRP A 172 16.15 13.72 0.47
C TRP A 172 17.30 12.93 1.08
N ASP A 173 17.24 12.79 2.38
CA ASP A 173 18.05 11.89 3.18
C ASP A 173 17.15 11.13 4.17
N PRO A 174 17.63 10.10 4.86
CA PRO A 174 16.85 9.36 5.84
C PRO A 174 16.28 10.23 6.96
N GLY A 175 17.02 11.25 7.41
CA GLY A 175 16.58 12.17 8.48
C GLY A 175 15.32 12.93 8.06
N ARG A 176 15.36 13.58 6.90
CA ARG A 176 14.21 14.29 6.33
C ARG A 176 13.01 13.35 6.12
N ARG A 177 13.22 12.13 5.65
CA ARG A 177 12.14 11.16 5.47
C ARG A 177 11.50 10.80 6.81
N PHE A 178 12.28 10.61 7.87
CA PHE A 178 11.76 10.38 9.23
C PHE A 178 10.95 11.57 9.76
N GLU A 179 11.40 12.78 9.54
CA GLU A 179 10.65 13.98 9.94
C GLU A 179 9.29 14.03 9.25
N VAL A 180 9.25 13.73 7.94
CA VAL A 180 8.00 13.65 7.19
C VAL A 180 7.14 12.49 7.69
N ALA A 181 7.71 11.33 8.01
CA ALA A 181 6.93 10.21 8.57
C ALA A 181 6.26 10.59 9.90
N TRP A 182 6.93 11.33 10.79
CA TRP A 182 6.30 11.85 12.00
C TRP A 182 5.16 12.83 11.71
N GLU A 183 5.33 13.70 10.75
CA GLU A 183 4.25 14.61 10.35
C GLU A 183 3.05 13.86 9.76
N MET A 184 3.28 12.83 8.96
CA MET A 184 2.21 12.01 8.39
C MET A 184 1.50 11.17 9.46
N ILE A 185 2.19 10.72 10.51
CA ILE A 185 1.55 10.08 11.66
C ILE A 185 0.56 11.03 12.34
N ARG A 186 0.92 12.30 12.54
CA ARG A 186 -0.01 13.30 13.11
C ARG A 186 -1.26 13.49 12.26
N ARG A 187 -1.10 13.49 10.93
CA ARG A 187 -2.22 13.70 10.00
C ARG A 187 -3.11 12.48 9.86
N CYS A 188 -2.51 11.31 9.76
CA CYS A 188 -3.24 10.07 9.46
C CYS A 188 -3.82 9.40 10.72
N GLN A 189 -3.33 9.73 11.92
CA GLN A 189 -3.77 9.13 13.19
C GLN A 189 -3.87 7.60 13.11
N PRO A 190 -2.75 6.89 12.82
CA PRO A 190 -2.76 5.48 12.45
C PRO A 190 -3.11 4.55 13.61
N GLU A 191 -3.14 5.02 14.84
CA GLU A 191 -3.55 4.25 16.04
C GLU A 191 -4.95 3.65 15.91
N GLN A 192 -5.80 4.22 15.05
CA GLN A 192 -7.10 3.65 14.69
C GLN A 192 -7.02 2.27 13.99
N PHE A 193 -5.86 1.93 13.46
CA PHE A 193 -5.62 0.64 12.80
C PHE A 193 -5.11 -0.45 13.74
N ILE A 194 -4.90 -0.16 15.04
CA ILE A 194 -4.57 -1.20 16.02
C ILE A 194 -5.79 -2.10 16.20
N SER A 195 -5.65 -3.35 15.75
CA SER A 195 -6.70 -4.36 15.87
C SER A 195 -6.61 -5.15 17.17
N HIS A 196 -5.38 -5.38 17.67
CA HIS A 196 -5.15 -6.22 18.85
C HIS A 196 -4.07 -5.64 19.75
N ARG A 197 -4.30 -5.74 21.05
CA ARG A 197 -3.34 -5.37 22.10
C ARG A 197 -3.11 -6.56 23.00
N PHE A 198 -1.86 -6.92 23.19
CA PHE A 198 -1.45 -8.01 24.08
C PHE A 198 -0.46 -7.49 25.12
N SER A 199 -0.49 -8.07 26.31
CA SER A 199 0.62 -7.91 27.25
C SER A 199 1.83 -8.74 26.79
N LEU A 200 3.04 -8.36 27.17
CA LEU A 200 4.24 -9.11 26.80
C LEU A 200 4.19 -10.59 27.25
N PRO A 201 3.67 -10.96 28.46
CA PRO A 201 3.48 -12.37 28.84
C PRO A 201 2.57 -13.15 27.88
N SER A 202 1.67 -12.48 27.17
CA SER A 202 0.75 -13.10 26.20
C SER A 202 1.30 -13.11 24.75
N ALA A 203 2.59 -12.86 24.56
CA ALA A 203 3.20 -12.79 23.23
C ALA A 203 2.95 -14.06 22.38
N GLY A 204 2.94 -15.26 23.01
CA GLY A 204 2.62 -16.51 22.32
C GLY A 204 1.26 -16.50 21.63
N GLN A 205 0.23 -15.89 22.24
CA GLN A 205 -1.10 -15.76 21.66
C GLN A 205 -1.11 -14.77 20.47
N ALA A 206 -0.33 -13.69 20.57
CA ALA A 206 -0.19 -12.74 19.48
C ALA A 206 0.45 -13.38 18.24
N TYR A 207 1.49 -14.17 18.41
CA TYR A 207 2.12 -14.90 17.32
C TYR A 207 1.22 -16.00 16.76
N GLU A 208 0.48 -16.71 17.61
CA GLU A 208 -0.50 -17.71 17.18
C GLU A 208 -1.61 -17.09 16.32
N LEU A 209 -2.14 -15.91 16.69
CA LEU A 209 -3.09 -15.16 15.90
C LEU A 209 -2.52 -14.83 14.50
N LEU A 210 -1.30 -14.31 14.44
CA LEU A 210 -0.66 -13.93 13.19
C LEU A 210 -0.32 -15.13 12.29
N ASP A 211 -0.03 -16.29 12.87
CA ASP A 211 0.28 -17.52 12.14
C ASP A 211 -0.98 -18.20 11.58
N LYS A 212 -2.02 -18.33 12.43
CA LYS A 212 -3.22 -19.11 12.08
C LYS A 212 -4.36 -18.27 11.50
N ASN A 213 -4.49 -17.02 11.93
CA ASN A 213 -5.64 -16.14 11.63
C ASN A 213 -5.18 -14.74 11.20
N ALA A 214 -4.13 -14.64 10.37
CA ALA A 214 -3.57 -13.35 9.93
C ALA A 214 -4.62 -12.41 9.30
N GLY A 215 -5.71 -12.95 8.75
CA GLY A 215 -6.82 -12.17 8.20
C GLY A 215 -7.62 -11.38 9.24
N GLU A 216 -7.62 -11.80 10.49
CA GLU A 216 -8.31 -11.12 11.60
C GLU A 216 -7.47 -9.99 12.20
N ALA A 217 -6.16 -9.97 11.92
CA ALA A 217 -5.23 -8.98 12.43
C ALA A 217 -4.86 -7.94 11.37
N LEU A 218 -4.77 -6.68 11.79
CA LEU A 218 -4.25 -5.59 10.97
C LEU A 218 -2.95 -5.05 11.57
N GLN A 219 -3.01 -4.48 12.77
CA GLN A 219 -1.84 -4.11 13.56
C GLN A 219 -1.97 -4.69 14.96
N VAL A 220 -0.99 -5.47 15.36
CA VAL A 220 -0.85 -6.03 16.69
C VAL A 220 0.20 -5.25 17.46
N VAL A 221 -0.08 -4.89 18.70
CA VAL A 221 0.86 -4.17 19.57
C VAL A 221 0.98 -4.86 20.93
N PHE A 222 2.15 -4.73 21.55
CA PHE A 222 2.37 -5.13 22.93
C PHE A 222 2.24 -3.92 23.85
N ASP A 223 1.40 -4.07 24.88
CA ASP A 223 1.25 -3.08 25.93
C ASP A 223 2.10 -3.51 27.14
N TYR A 224 2.97 -2.61 27.60
CA TYR A 224 3.87 -2.86 28.73
C TYR A 224 3.31 -2.38 30.07
N GLY A 225 2.03 -1.98 30.12
CA GLY A 225 1.34 -1.64 31.38
C GLY A 225 1.84 -0.33 32.01
N ARG A 226 1.90 0.75 31.24
CA ARG A 226 2.19 2.09 31.76
C ARG A 226 0.95 2.75 32.29
#